data_ff55a066716b28b84a55a6783c95a81a
#
_entry.id   ff55a066716b28b84a55a6783c95a81a
#
_cell.length_a   1.000
_cell.length_b   1.000
_cell.length_c   1.000
_cell.angle_alpha   90.00
_cell.angle_beta   90.00
_cell.angle_gamma   90.00
#
_symmetry.space_group_name_H-M   'P 1'
#
loop_
_entity.id
_entity.type
_entity.pdbx_description
1 polymer ?
#
loop_
_entity_poly.entity_id
_entity_poly.type
_entity_poly.pdbx_seq_one_letter_code
_entity_poly.pdbx_strand_id
1 'polypeptide(L)' 'MNITQKLETARAAAQATLAEHDGAGVALICDGEVYGWKNELRDPQHEIPGVLAVSGDGRVYEARGGNDDDGAEEWVEVRA' A
#
# COMPACT_ATOMS: atom_id res chain seq x y z
N MET A 1 7.41 16.27 -0.82
CA MET A 1 7.74 15.10 0.01
C MET A 1 8.70 14.20 -0.76
N ASN A 2 9.80 13.80 -0.16
CA ASN A 2 10.73 12.89 -0.81
C ASN A 2 10.29 11.43 -0.60
N ILE A 3 10.95 10.49 -1.29
CA ILE A 3 10.56 9.08 -1.24
C ILE A 3 10.68 8.49 0.17
N THR A 4 11.70 8.88 0.92
CA THR A 4 11.89 8.40 2.29
C THR A 4 10.74 8.83 3.19
N GLN A 5 10.33 10.10 3.12
CA GLN A 5 9.20 10.61 3.89
C GLN A 5 7.89 9.92 3.48
N LYS A 6 7.70 9.66 2.20
CA LYS A 6 6.52 8.95 1.70
C LYS A 6 6.43 7.55 2.30
N LEU A 7 7.55 6.83 2.34
CA LEU A 7 7.61 5.49 2.92
C LEU A 7 7.38 5.51 4.41
N GLU A 8 7.97 6.46 5.13
CA GLU A 8 7.78 6.59 6.58
C GLU A 8 6.34 6.92 6.93
N THR A 9 5.71 7.84 6.20
CA THR A 9 4.31 8.20 6.40
C THR A 9 3.40 7.00 6.17
N ALA A 10 3.65 6.24 5.11
CA ALA A 10 2.86 5.05 4.80
C ALA A 10 3.00 3.99 5.89
N ARG A 11 4.22 3.73 6.34
CA ARG A 11 4.47 2.75 7.41
C ARG A 11 3.80 3.14 8.72
N ALA A 12 3.89 4.42 9.08
CA ALA A 12 3.26 4.93 10.29
C ALA A 12 1.73 4.80 10.22
N ALA A 13 1.15 5.16 9.08
CA ALA A 13 -0.30 5.04 8.88
C ALA A 13 -0.77 3.59 8.96
N ALA A 14 0.02 2.65 8.45
CA ALA A 14 -0.33 1.23 8.39
C ALA A 14 -0.22 0.52 9.74
N GLN A 15 0.50 1.08 10.70
CA GLN A 15 0.91 0.38 11.92
C GLN A 15 -0.25 -0.20 12.72
N ALA A 16 -1.28 0.61 12.97
CA ALA A 16 -2.44 0.16 13.74
C ALA A 16 -3.22 -0.94 13.02
N THR A 17 -3.45 -0.76 11.72
CA THR A 17 -4.18 -1.75 10.92
C THR A 17 -3.44 -3.09 10.88
N LEU A 18 -2.13 -3.06 10.66
CA LEU A 18 -1.33 -4.28 10.64
C LEU A 18 -1.32 -4.96 12.01
N ALA A 19 -1.28 -4.19 13.09
CA ALA A 19 -1.33 -4.74 14.45
C ALA A 19 -2.64 -5.47 14.72
N GLU A 20 -3.76 -4.98 14.16
CA GLU A 20 -5.06 -5.65 14.28
C GLU A 20 -5.08 -7.02 13.63
N HIS A 21 -4.18 -7.26 12.68
CA HIS A 21 -4.06 -8.52 11.94
C HIS A 21 -2.77 -9.28 12.29
N ASP A 22 -2.20 -8.98 13.46
CA ASP A 22 -0.96 -9.61 13.95
C ASP A 22 0.23 -9.47 12.96
N GLY A 23 0.25 -8.37 12.22
CA GLY A 23 1.31 -8.10 11.23
C GLY A 23 1.13 -8.84 9.92
N ALA A 24 0.04 -9.58 9.74
CA ALA A 24 -0.22 -10.33 8.51
C ALA A 24 -0.86 -9.44 7.45
N GLY A 25 -0.65 -9.80 6.19
CA GLY A 25 -1.29 -9.11 5.07
C GLY A 25 -0.68 -7.75 4.76
N VAL A 26 -1.46 -6.92 4.09
CA VAL A 26 -1.04 -5.58 3.70
C VAL A 26 -2.15 -4.55 4.01
N ALA A 27 -1.75 -3.38 4.50
CA ALA A 27 -2.65 -2.25 4.69
C ALA A 27 -2.63 -1.41 3.41
N LEU A 28 -3.82 -1.03 2.94
CA LEU A 28 -3.97 -0.24 1.73
C LEU A 28 -4.13 1.24 2.08
N ILE A 29 -3.32 2.08 1.46
CA ILE A 29 -3.21 3.50 1.80
C ILE A 29 -3.46 4.35 0.56
N CYS A 30 -4.34 5.34 0.71
CA CYS A 30 -4.60 6.35 -0.31
C CYS A 30 -4.51 7.71 0.35
N ASP A 31 -3.72 8.63 -0.23
CA ASP A 31 -3.53 9.99 0.31
C ASP A 31 -3.12 10.02 1.79
N GLY A 32 -2.27 9.08 2.18
CA GLY A 32 -1.75 9.02 3.54
C GLY A 32 -2.67 8.37 4.56
N GLU A 33 -3.83 7.87 4.15
CA GLU A 33 -4.79 7.25 5.04
C GLU A 33 -5.09 5.80 4.64
N VAL A 34 -5.21 4.93 5.65
CA VAL A 34 -5.59 3.54 5.43
C VAL A 34 -7.07 3.47 5.11
N TYR A 35 -7.42 2.79 4.00
CA TYR A 35 -8.81 2.57 3.64
C TYR A 35 -9.18 1.09 3.55
N GLY A 36 -8.22 0.19 3.66
CA GLY A 36 -8.50 -1.23 3.57
C GLY A 36 -7.33 -2.10 3.97
N TRP A 37 -7.58 -3.41 3.96
CA TRP A 37 -6.58 -4.42 4.28
C TRP A 37 -6.84 -5.65 3.41
N LYS A 38 -5.76 -6.31 2.98
CA LYS A 38 -5.84 -7.58 2.26
C LYS A 38 -4.96 -8.60 2.96
N ASN A 39 -5.37 -9.87 2.92
CA ASN A 39 -4.60 -10.92 3.55
C ASN A 39 -3.27 -11.20 2.84
N GLU A 40 -3.13 -10.74 1.59
CA GLU A 40 -1.88 -10.83 0.84
C GLU A 40 -1.87 -9.77 -0.27
N LEU A 41 -0.69 -9.48 -0.80
CA LEU A 41 -0.54 -8.54 -1.90
C LEU A 41 -1.06 -9.19 -3.18
N ARG A 42 -2.18 -8.67 -3.72
CA ARG A 42 -2.83 -9.24 -4.88
C ARG A 42 -3.78 -8.23 -5.51
N ASP A 43 -4.28 -8.58 -6.69
CA ASP A 43 -5.36 -7.87 -7.38
C ASP A 43 -5.14 -6.35 -7.49
N PRO A 44 -4.02 -5.91 -8.10
CA PRO A 44 -3.78 -4.47 -8.25
C PRO A 44 -4.90 -3.76 -9.02
N GLN A 45 -5.63 -4.50 -9.86
CA GLN A 45 -6.73 -3.94 -10.63
C GLN A 45 -7.92 -3.50 -9.76
N HIS A 46 -7.97 -3.92 -8.51
CA HIS A 46 -8.99 -3.46 -7.56
C HIS A 46 -8.64 -2.12 -6.92
N GLU A 47 -7.44 -1.59 -7.19
CA GLU A 47 -7.00 -0.31 -6.65
C GLU A 47 -6.67 0.65 -7.78
N ILE A 48 -6.81 1.95 -7.53
CA ILE A 48 -6.39 2.95 -8.51
C ILE A 48 -4.86 3.11 -8.48
N PRO A 49 -4.24 3.49 -9.60
CA PRO A 49 -2.79 3.76 -9.60
C PRO A 49 -2.40 4.80 -8.54
N GLY A 50 -1.29 4.55 -7.86
CA GLY A 50 -0.80 5.43 -6.80
C GLY A 50 -1.13 4.96 -5.39
N VAL A 51 -2.04 4.00 -5.23
CA VAL A 51 -2.35 3.42 -3.93
C VAL A 51 -1.13 2.65 -3.42
N LEU A 52 -0.84 2.76 -2.12
CA LEU A 52 0.26 2.04 -1.48
C LEU A 52 -0.27 0.87 -0.67
N ALA A 53 0.50 -0.21 -0.66
CA ALA A 53 0.25 -1.36 0.20
C ALA A 53 1.46 -1.57 1.08
N VAL A 54 1.25 -1.62 2.40
CA VAL A 54 2.34 -1.79 3.37
C VAL A 54 2.19 -3.14 4.05
N SER A 55 3.24 -3.95 4.00
CA SER A 55 3.28 -5.25 4.66
C SER A 55 3.84 -5.15 6.07
N GLY A 56 3.61 -6.20 6.86
CA GLY A 56 4.05 -6.24 8.26
C GLY A 56 5.57 -6.20 8.44
N ASP A 57 6.33 -6.57 7.40
CA ASP A 57 7.79 -6.51 7.43
C ASP A 57 8.34 -5.13 7.03
N GLY A 58 7.46 -4.16 6.78
CA GLY A 58 7.85 -2.79 6.45
C GLY A 58 8.05 -2.52 4.97
N ARG A 59 7.81 -3.49 4.10
CA ARG A 59 7.88 -3.28 2.66
C ARG A 59 6.68 -2.49 2.18
N VAL A 60 6.90 -1.60 1.23
CA VAL A 60 5.86 -0.75 0.65
C VAL A 60 5.80 -1.02 -0.85
N TYR A 61 4.61 -1.24 -1.35
CA TYR A 61 4.35 -1.47 -2.78
C TYR A 61 3.42 -0.38 -3.29
N GLU A 62 3.58 -0.02 -4.56
CA GLU A 62 2.72 0.97 -5.20
C GLU A 62 1.99 0.34 -6.38
N ALA A 63 0.70 0.59 -6.47
CA ALA A 63 -0.10 0.19 -7.63
C ALA A 63 0.27 1.08 -8.81
N ARG A 64 0.68 0.50 -9.90
CA ARG A 64 1.14 1.23 -11.09
C ARG A 64 0.51 0.70 -12.36
N GLY A 65 0.50 1.56 -13.38
CA GLY A 65 -0.11 1.25 -14.67
C GLY A 65 -1.62 1.35 -14.63
N GLY A 66 -2.23 1.14 -15.77
CA GLY A 66 -3.69 1.23 -15.88
C GLY A 66 -4.21 2.65 -15.73
N ASN A 67 -5.42 2.76 -15.17
CA ASN A 67 -6.08 4.05 -14.96
C ASN A 67 -7.08 3.94 -13.81
N ASP A 68 -7.75 5.05 -13.49
CA ASP A 68 -8.69 5.10 -12.36
C ASP A 68 -9.96 4.30 -12.61
N ASP A 69 -10.33 4.07 -13.87
CA ASP A 69 -11.55 3.32 -14.21
C ASP A 69 -11.32 1.82 -14.19
N ASP A 70 -10.20 1.36 -14.75
CA ASP A 70 -9.90 -0.07 -14.90
C ASP A 70 -9.03 -0.62 -13.78
N GLY A 71 -8.48 0.27 -12.95
CA GLY A 71 -7.56 -0.10 -11.90
C GLY A 71 -6.11 -0.19 -12.37
N ALA A 72 -5.22 -0.46 -11.44
CA ALA A 72 -3.79 -0.59 -11.73
C ALA A 72 -3.47 -1.94 -12.37
N GLU A 73 -2.30 -2.04 -12.98
CA GLU A 73 -1.87 -3.27 -13.67
C GLU A 73 -0.98 -4.14 -12.79
N GLU A 74 -0.21 -3.54 -11.88
CA GLU A 74 0.79 -4.28 -11.10
C GLU A 74 1.10 -3.59 -9.78
N TRP A 75 1.67 -4.35 -8.86
CA TRP A 75 2.29 -3.84 -7.64
C TRP A 75 3.80 -3.78 -7.84
N VAL A 76 4.40 -2.64 -7.53
CA VAL A 76 5.85 -2.44 -7.64
C VAL A 76 6.40 -2.06 -6.28
N GLU A 77 7.40 -2.77 -5.80
CA GLU A 77 8.02 -2.43 -4.52
C GLU A 77 8.72 -1.08 -4.62
N VAL A 78 8.44 -0.20 -3.66
CA VAL A 78 9.02 1.14 -3.59
C VAL A 78 10.13 1.14 -2.54
N ARG A 79 11.33 1.54 -2.96
CA ARG A 79 12.50 1.59 -2.08
C ARG A 79 13.09 2.99 -2.07
N ALA A 80 13.59 3.37 -0.91
CA ALA A 80 14.30 4.65 -0.75
C ALA A 80 15.68 4.60 -1.41
#